data_6e177bb4820ad952a6203cfcdecd2bca
#
_entry.id   6e177bb4820ad952a6203cfcdecd2bca
#
_cell.length_a   1.000
_cell.length_b   1.000
_cell.length_c   1.000
_cell.angle_alpha   90.00
_cell.angle_beta   90.00
_cell.angle_gamma   90.00
#
_symmetry.space_group_name_H-M   'P 1'
#
loop_
_entity.id
_entity.type
_entity.pdbx_description
1 polymer ?
#
loop_
_entity_poly.entity_id
_entity_poly.type
_entity_poly.pdbx_seq_one_letter_code
_entity_poly.pdbx_strand_id
1 'polypeptide(L)'
;YEKLRMANNFEASYGGSEANIALALANLGIDSTFFSVVPNNSLGKSAVRLLRSNDVHCTPMILSTPEETPSHRLGTYYLETGYGVRPSKVIYDRKHSAMAEYDFSDVDLSALLDGFDWLHLSGITPALGENCAQLTLDLLRVAKEKNMTVSFDGNFRSALWTWEQARDFCTQCLPYVDILLGIEPYHLWKDESDHSKGDWKDGVPLQPSYEEQDEVFQHFVERYPNLKCIARHVRYAHS
;
A
#
# COMPACT_ATOMS: atom_id res chain seq x y z
N TYR A 1 8.41 -26.24 5.23
CA TYR A 1 7.01 -26.42 4.80
C TYR A 1 6.09 -26.83 5.96
N GLU A 2 6.43 -26.38 7.16
CA GLU A 2 5.70 -26.68 8.38
C GLU A 2 4.45 -25.79 8.49
N LYS A 3 3.37 -26.32 9.06
CA LYS A 3 2.17 -25.50 9.35
C LYS A 3 2.46 -24.59 10.52
N LEU A 4 1.98 -23.34 10.49
CA LEU A 4 2.16 -22.37 11.56
C LEU A 4 1.84 -22.93 12.95
N ARG A 5 0.75 -23.72 13.07
CA ARG A 5 0.35 -24.33 14.33
C ARG A 5 1.34 -25.34 14.92
N MET A 6 2.34 -25.77 14.14
CA MET A 6 3.36 -26.74 14.53
C MET A 6 4.77 -26.15 14.52
N ALA A 7 4.90 -24.90 14.07
CA ALA A 7 6.20 -24.25 13.95
C ALA A 7 6.77 -23.89 15.33
N ASN A 8 8.00 -24.30 15.56
CA ASN A 8 8.75 -23.94 16.75
C ASN A 8 9.75 -22.80 16.50
N ASN A 9 10.02 -22.50 15.22
CA ASN A 9 10.95 -21.47 14.80
C ASN A 9 10.35 -20.66 13.65
N PHE A 10 10.75 -19.36 13.57
CA PHE A 10 10.36 -18.48 12.48
C PHE A 10 11.62 -17.83 11.91
N GLU A 11 11.68 -17.77 10.59
CA GLU A 11 12.63 -16.92 9.91
C GLU A 11 12.07 -15.49 9.85
N ALA A 12 12.86 -14.52 10.29
CA ALA A 12 12.45 -13.11 10.26
C ALA A 12 12.88 -12.47 8.94
N SER A 13 11.91 -11.87 8.24
CA SER A 13 12.15 -11.01 7.07
C SER A 13 11.38 -9.72 7.21
N TYR A 14 11.85 -8.66 6.56
CA TYR A 14 11.18 -7.37 6.54
C TYR A 14 10.60 -7.13 5.15
N GLY A 15 9.38 -6.62 5.09
CA GLY A 15 8.70 -6.30 3.85
C GLY A 15 7.59 -5.29 4.08
N GLY A 16 7.02 -4.82 3.01
CA GLY A 16 5.92 -3.88 2.96
C GLY A 16 5.74 -3.45 1.52
N SER A 17 4.53 -3.05 1.12
CA SER A 17 4.27 -2.69 -0.28
C SER A 17 5.25 -1.62 -0.75
N GLU A 18 5.25 -0.47 -0.12
CA GLU A 18 6.06 0.68 -0.48
C GLU A 18 7.56 0.45 -0.15
N ALA A 19 7.86 -0.26 0.96
CA ALA A 19 9.23 -0.62 1.29
C ALA A 19 9.88 -1.53 0.24
N ASN A 20 9.13 -2.49 -0.30
CA ASN A 20 9.61 -3.36 -1.37
C ASN A 20 9.87 -2.59 -2.66
N ILE A 21 9.05 -1.57 -2.96
CA ILE A 21 9.25 -0.69 -4.12
C ILE A 21 10.52 0.16 -3.92
N ALA A 22 10.69 0.75 -2.73
CA ALA A 22 11.90 1.52 -2.42
C ALA A 22 13.18 0.67 -2.56
N LEU A 23 13.15 -0.57 -2.05
CA LEU A 23 14.25 -1.53 -2.22
C LEU A 23 14.49 -1.89 -3.69
N ALA A 24 13.42 -2.10 -4.47
CA ALA A 24 13.56 -2.43 -5.89
C ALA A 24 14.15 -1.26 -6.68
N LEU A 25 13.73 -0.03 -6.41
CA LEU A 25 14.26 1.18 -7.05
C LEU A 25 15.74 1.38 -6.71
N ALA A 26 16.12 1.25 -5.43
CA ALA A 26 17.51 1.34 -5.01
C ALA A 26 18.39 0.29 -5.71
N ASN A 27 17.93 -0.96 -5.81
CA ASN A 27 18.64 -2.01 -6.55
C ASN A 27 18.77 -1.73 -8.07
N LEU A 28 17.90 -0.89 -8.62
CA LEU A 28 17.98 -0.42 -10.01
C LEU A 28 18.86 0.85 -10.16
N GLY A 29 19.45 1.33 -9.08
CA GLY A 29 20.28 2.54 -9.07
C GLY A 29 19.46 3.84 -9.08
N ILE A 30 18.20 3.80 -8.71
CA ILE A 30 17.32 4.96 -8.58
C ILE A 30 17.31 5.41 -7.11
N ASP A 31 17.60 6.68 -6.86
CA ASP A 31 17.53 7.25 -5.53
C ASP A 31 16.11 7.10 -4.96
N SER A 32 16.01 6.42 -3.84
CA SER A 32 14.75 6.18 -3.17
C SER A 32 14.82 6.50 -1.69
N THR A 33 13.79 7.18 -1.20
CA THR A 33 13.62 7.51 0.21
C THR A 33 12.34 6.85 0.72
N PHE A 34 12.42 6.24 1.88
CA PHE A 34 11.27 5.61 2.53
C PHE A 34 10.88 6.37 3.80
N PHE A 35 9.62 6.75 3.88
CA PHE A 35 9.00 7.35 5.05
C PHE A 35 8.05 6.37 5.72
N SER A 36 8.18 6.20 7.02
CA SER A 36 7.29 5.39 7.85
C SER A 36 7.55 5.66 9.33
N VAL A 37 6.68 5.12 10.19
CA VAL A 37 6.88 5.12 11.64
C VAL A 37 7.13 3.70 12.12
N VAL A 38 8.20 3.52 12.86
CA VAL A 38 8.55 2.23 13.49
C VAL A 38 8.84 2.45 14.98
N PRO A 39 8.61 1.46 15.85
CA PRO A 39 8.89 1.62 17.27
C PRO A 39 10.40 1.77 17.52
N ASN A 40 10.78 2.62 18.47
CA ASN A 40 12.16 2.81 18.91
C ASN A 40 12.68 1.63 19.74
N ASN A 41 12.62 0.44 19.18
CA ASN A 41 13.13 -0.79 19.79
C ASN A 41 14.00 -1.57 18.79
N SER A 42 14.51 -2.73 19.20
CA SER A 42 15.41 -3.54 18.37
C SER A 42 14.80 -3.96 17.03
N LEU A 43 13.49 -4.26 16.98
CA LEU A 43 12.81 -4.68 15.75
C LEU A 43 12.65 -3.51 14.79
N GLY A 44 12.21 -2.34 15.26
CA GLY A 44 12.11 -1.14 14.44
C GLY A 44 13.45 -0.70 13.88
N LYS A 45 14.49 -0.67 14.74
CA LYS A 45 15.87 -0.36 14.31
C LYS A 45 16.41 -1.36 13.30
N SER A 46 16.05 -2.63 13.41
CA SER A 46 16.46 -3.65 12.45
C SER A 46 15.80 -3.46 11.09
N ALA A 47 14.52 -3.06 11.05
CA ALA A 47 13.83 -2.71 9.81
C ALA A 47 14.51 -1.53 9.10
N VAL A 48 14.80 -0.45 9.83
CA VAL A 48 15.56 0.71 9.29
C VAL A 48 16.95 0.30 8.79
N ARG A 49 17.66 -0.56 9.54
CA ARG A 49 18.98 -1.06 9.14
C ARG A 49 18.91 -1.83 7.82
N LEU A 50 17.91 -2.68 7.65
CA LEU A 50 17.74 -3.44 6.39
C LEU A 50 17.60 -2.49 5.19
N LEU A 51 16.71 -1.51 5.29
CA LEU A 51 16.49 -0.54 4.21
C LEU A 51 17.78 0.21 3.88
N ARG A 52 18.48 0.74 4.91
CA ARG A 52 19.76 1.45 4.72
C ARG A 52 20.87 0.59 4.14
N SER A 53 20.92 -0.70 4.49
CA SER A 53 21.93 -1.63 3.94
C SER A 53 21.69 -2.01 2.48
N ASN A 54 20.55 -1.59 1.92
CA ASN A 54 20.17 -1.73 0.51
C ASN A 54 20.00 -0.35 -0.16
N ASP A 55 20.75 0.64 0.29
CA ASP A 55 20.83 1.98 -0.29
C ASP A 55 19.50 2.77 -0.33
N VAL A 56 18.53 2.40 0.52
CA VAL A 56 17.31 3.19 0.69
C VAL A 56 17.55 4.28 1.74
N HIS A 57 17.27 5.53 1.38
CA HIS A 57 17.35 6.65 2.32
C HIS A 57 16.19 6.59 3.33
N CYS A 58 16.55 6.61 4.62
CA CYS A 58 15.61 6.49 5.74
C CYS A 58 15.69 7.69 6.70
N THR A 59 16.22 8.83 6.23
CA THR A 59 16.34 10.03 7.07
C THR A 59 15.00 10.48 7.64
N PRO A 60 13.88 10.46 6.87
CA PRO A 60 12.60 10.90 7.39
C PRO A 60 11.86 9.84 8.22
N MET A 61 12.40 8.64 8.42
CA MET A 61 11.73 7.63 9.24
C MET A 61 11.67 8.02 10.71
N ILE A 62 10.49 7.90 11.30
CA ILE A 62 10.25 8.21 12.71
C ILE A 62 10.45 6.96 13.56
N LEU A 63 11.27 7.08 14.61
CA LEU A 63 11.42 6.08 15.66
C LEU A 63 10.54 6.50 16.84
N SER A 64 9.32 5.99 16.89
CA SER A 64 8.33 6.40 17.88
C SER A 64 8.64 5.88 19.29
N THR A 65 8.30 6.68 20.28
CA THR A 65 8.32 6.31 21.69
C THR A 65 7.04 5.59 22.11
N PRO A 66 6.99 4.95 23.29
CA PRO A 66 5.77 4.36 23.81
C PRO A 66 4.66 5.38 24.12
N GLU A 67 5.01 6.65 24.34
CA GLU A 67 4.04 7.74 24.55
C GLU A 67 3.36 8.14 23.26
N GLU A 68 4.09 8.11 22.13
CA GLU A 68 3.56 8.44 20.80
C GLU A 68 2.77 7.28 20.20
N THR A 69 3.19 6.05 20.45
CA THR A 69 2.54 4.83 19.95
C THR A 69 2.45 3.79 21.09
N PRO A 70 1.35 3.75 21.84
CA PRO A 70 1.23 2.96 23.08
C PRO A 70 1.50 1.47 22.92
N SER A 71 1.11 0.88 21.80
CA SER A 71 1.40 -0.54 21.52
C SER A 71 2.86 -0.81 21.17
N HIS A 72 3.60 0.21 20.78
CA HIS A 72 5.04 0.23 20.52
C HIS A 72 5.56 -0.99 19.75
N ARG A 73 4.87 -1.35 18.65
CA ARG A 73 5.14 -2.55 17.85
C ARG A 73 5.22 -2.29 16.35
N LEU A 74 5.98 -3.14 15.64
CA LEU A 74 5.89 -3.25 14.20
C LEU A 74 4.62 -4.02 13.80
N GLY A 75 4.03 -3.64 12.66
CA GLY A 75 3.08 -4.50 11.98
C GLY A 75 3.78 -5.79 11.55
N THR A 76 3.14 -6.94 11.77
CA THR A 76 3.72 -8.25 11.52
C THR A 76 2.84 -9.04 10.56
N TYR A 77 3.40 -9.95 9.82
CA TYR A 77 2.67 -11.00 9.12
C TYR A 77 3.38 -12.34 9.29
N TYR A 78 2.61 -13.41 9.23
CA TYR A 78 3.12 -14.78 9.28
C TYR A 78 2.84 -15.45 7.95
N LEU A 79 3.89 -15.92 7.28
CA LEU A 79 3.80 -16.63 6.02
C LEU A 79 3.95 -18.14 6.25
N GLU A 80 2.89 -18.88 5.97
CA GLU A 80 2.94 -20.32 5.82
C GLU A 80 3.19 -20.64 4.34
N THR A 81 4.39 -21.10 4.02
CA THR A 81 4.75 -21.45 2.64
C THR A 81 3.99 -22.67 2.17
N GLY A 82 3.37 -22.59 1.01
CA GLY A 82 2.69 -23.69 0.36
C GLY A 82 3.65 -24.75 -0.14
N TYR A 83 3.13 -25.96 -0.37
CA TYR A 83 3.87 -27.06 -0.97
C TYR A 83 2.93 -27.96 -1.78
N GLY A 84 3.30 -28.29 -3.01
CA GLY A 84 2.47 -29.06 -3.92
C GLY A 84 1.13 -28.37 -4.18
N VAL A 85 0.03 -29.07 -3.94
CA VAL A 85 -1.34 -28.54 -4.11
C VAL A 85 -1.80 -27.63 -2.96
N ARG A 86 -1.03 -27.53 -1.89
CA ARG A 86 -1.37 -26.69 -0.75
C ARG A 86 -0.92 -25.25 -1.04
N PRO A 87 -1.84 -24.26 -1.09
CA PRO A 87 -1.47 -22.86 -1.29
C PRO A 87 -0.72 -22.30 -0.07
N SER A 88 0.07 -21.24 -0.31
CA SER A 88 0.62 -20.44 0.76
C SER A 88 -0.50 -19.69 1.50
N LYS A 89 -0.31 -19.44 2.79
CA LYS A 89 -1.24 -18.68 3.62
C LYS A 89 -0.49 -17.57 4.33
N VAL A 90 -1.08 -16.39 4.32
CA VAL A 90 -0.56 -15.23 5.07
C VAL A 90 -1.56 -14.86 6.15
N ILE A 91 -1.07 -14.68 7.36
CA ILE A 91 -1.84 -14.14 8.49
C ILE A 91 -1.23 -12.78 8.82
N TYR A 92 -2.03 -11.72 8.70
CA TYR A 92 -1.61 -10.36 8.99
C TYR A 92 -1.97 -9.96 10.42
N ASP A 93 -1.03 -9.31 11.09
CA ASP A 93 -1.17 -8.69 12.39
C ASP A 93 -0.62 -7.25 12.33
N ARG A 94 -1.41 -6.33 11.76
CA ARG A 94 -1.04 -4.94 11.47
C ARG A 94 -1.73 -3.92 12.37
N LYS A 95 -2.80 -4.30 13.04
CA LYS A 95 -3.52 -3.41 13.95
C LYS A 95 -2.59 -2.93 15.06
N HIS A 96 -2.77 -1.69 15.47
CA HIS A 96 -1.98 -1.09 16.54
C HIS A 96 -0.46 -1.15 16.31
N SER A 97 -0.02 -1.13 15.04
CA SER A 97 1.40 -0.89 14.75
C SER A 97 1.76 0.58 14.99
N ALA A 98 3.04 0.86 15.20
CA ALA A 98 3.52 2.23 15.40
C ALA A 98 3.04 3.17 14.27
N MET A 99 3.07 2.72 13.01
CA MET A 99 2.53 3.48 11.87
C MET A 99 1.02 3.74 11.99
N ALA A 100 0.24 2.80 12.53
CA ALA A 100 -1.21 2.93 12.65
C ALA A 100 -1.64 3.85 13.81
N GLU A 101 -0.82 3.94 14.87
CA GLU A 101 -1.15 4.71 16.09
C GLU A 101 -0.57 6.13 16.09
N TYR A 102 0.43 6.39 15.26
CA TYR A 102 1.12 7.68 15.27
C TYR A 102 0.21 8.83 14.83
N ASP A 103 0.32 9.97 15.54
CA ASP A 103 -0.32 11.22 15.16
C ASP A 103 0.60 12.03 14.26
N PHE A 104 0.18 12.26 13.02
CA PHE A 104 0.97 12.97 12.01
C PHE A 104 0.70 14.49 11.98
N SER A 105 -0.11 15.02 12.88
CA SER A 105 -0.53 16.43 12.87
C SER A 105 0.64 17.42 12.95
N ASP A 106 1.71 17.05 13.63
CA ASP A 106 2.91 17.89 13.80
C ASP A 106 3.99 17.63 12.74
N VAL A 107 3.75 16.73 11.78
CA VAL A 107 4.73 16.42 10.72
C VAL A 107 4.65 17.46 9.61
N ASP A 108 5.75 18.17 9.37
CA ASP A 108 5.86 19.10 8.23
C ASP A 108 5.99 18.33 6.92
N LEU A 109 4.84 18.03 6.29
CA LEU A 109 4.78 17.27 5.04
C LEU A 109 5.40 18.04 3.87
N SER A 110 5.41 19.38 3.92
CA SER A 110 6.06 20.16 2.88
C SER A 110 7.57 19.99 2.93
N ALA A 111 8.17 20.08 4.12
CA ALA A 111 9.58 19.81 4.30
C ALA A 111 9.93 18.34 4.03
N LEU A 112 9.04 17.40 4.38
CA LEU A 112 9.21 15.97 4.10
C LEU A 112 9.34 15.68 2.61
N LEU A 113 8.59 16.40 1.77
CA LEU A 113 8.57 16.19 0.31
C LEU A 113 9.50 17.13 -0.46
N ASP A 114 10.33 17.94 0.22
CA ASP A 114 11.27 18.81 -0.46
C ASP A 114 12.38 18.05 -1.18
N GLY A 115 12.61 18.44 -2.44
CA GLY A 115 13.67 17.87 -3.27
C GLY A 115 13.33 16.55 -3.94
N PHE A 116 12.06 16.11 -3.86
CA PHE A 116 11.59 14.92 -4.55
C PHE A 116 10.71 15.28 -5.76
N ASP A 117 10.85 14.49 -6.82
CA ASP A 117 10.07 14.65 -8.07
C ASP A 117 8.89 13.65 -8.14
N TRP A 118 8.93 12.60 -7.32
CA TRP A 118 7.97 11.50 -7.37
C TRP A 118 7.55 11.04 -5.99
N LEU A 119 6.23 10.89 -5.81
CA LEU A 119 5.62 10.26 -4.63
C LEU A 119 4.94 8.95 -5.02
N HIS A 120 5.24 7.86 -4.31
CA HIS A 120 4.51 6.60 -4.45
C HIS A 120 3.79 6.25 -3.16
N LEU A 121 2.50 5.93 -3.27
CA LEU A 121 1.64 5.50 -2.16
C LEU A 121 0.82 4.27 -2.56
N SER A 122 0.30 3.56 -1.56
CA SER A 122 -0.66 2.48 -1.79
C SER A 122 -1.86 2.55 -0.85
N GLY A 123 -2.94 1.86 -1.24
CA GLY A 123 -4.16 1.72 -0.44
C GLY A 123 -3.98 0.90 0.85
N ILE A 124 -2.79 0.36 1.11
CA ILE A 124 -2.51 -0.33 2.37
C ILE A 124 -2.36 0.68 3.52
N THR A 125 -1.62 1.74 3.30
CA THR A 125 -1.35 2.76 4.33
C THR A 125 -2.65 3.37 4.88
N PRO A 126 -3.57 3.92 4.10
CA PRO A 126 -4.81 4.49 4.62
C PRO A 126 -5.72 3.46 5.30
N ALA A 127 -5.64 2.19 4.92
CA ALA A 127 -6.42 1.11 5.52
C ALA A 127 -5.95 0.72 6.94
N LEU A 128 -4.84 1.27 7.43
CA LEU A 128 -4.35 1.01 8.79
C LEU A 128 -5.12 1.79 9.87
N GLY A 129 -5.77 2.90 9.51
CA GLY A 129 -6.56 3.73 10.44
C GLY A 129 -6.71 5.17 9.97
N GLU A 130 -7.49 5.95 10.72
CA GLU A 130 -7.85 7.33 10.38
C GLU A 130 -6.63 8.25 10.23
N ASN A 131 -5.64 8.16 11.12
CA ASN A 131 -4.42 8.95 11.03
C ASN A 131 -3.66 8.69 9.73
N CYS A 132 -3.56 7.43 9.32
CA CYS A 132 -2.91 7.03 8.06
C CYS A 132 -3.74 7.44 6.83
N ALA A 133 -5.06 7.41 6.94
CA ALA A 133 -5.95 7.87 5.88
C ALA A 133 -5.79 9.39 5.65
N GLN A 134 -5.80 10.17 6.74
CA GLN A 134 -5.58 11.62 6.67
C GLN A 134 -4.19 11.96 6.13
N LEU A 135 -3.15 11.31 6.66
CA LEU A 135 -1.78 11.45 6.15
C LEU A 135 -1.70 11.22 4.62
N THR A 136 -2.37 10.16 4.13
CA THR A 136 -2.36 9.83 2.70
C THR A 136 -2.94 10.97 1.86
N LEU A 137 -4.10 11.53 2.27
CA LEU A 137 -4.73 12.64 1.55
C LEU A 137 -3.88 13.93 1.63
N ASP A 138 -3.26 14.19 2.76
CA ASP A 138 -2.42 15.39 2.95
C ASP A 138 -1.12 15.27 2.12
N LEU A 139 -0.48 14.11 2.08
CA LEU A 139 0.68 13.86 1.21
C LEU A 139 0.33 14.06 -0.27
N LEU A 140 -0.82 13.56 -0.71
CA LEU A 140 -1.28 13.73 -2.09
C LEU A 140 -1.50 15.19 -2.44
N ARG A 141 -2.09 15.97 -1.52
CA ARG A 141 -2.33 17.42 -1.68
C ARG A 141 -1.01 18.18 -1.79
N VAL A 142 -0.09 17.95 -0.85
CA VAL A 142 1.22 18.62 -0.85
C VAL A 142 2.06 18.22 -2.08
N ALA A 143 2.03 16.94 -2.50
CA ALA A 143 2.71 16.52 -3.72
C ALA A 143 2.17 17.25 -4.96
N LYS A 144 0.85 17.46 -5.04
CA LYS A 144 0.24 18.23 -6.13
C LYS A 144 0.65 19.69 -6.11
N GLU A 145 0.69 20.34 -4.95
CA GLU A 145 1.15 21.71 -4.78
C GLU A 145 2.63 21.88 -5.21
N LYS A 146 3.44 20.85 -4.98
CA LYS A 146 4.86 20.80 -5.40
C LYS A 146 5.06 20.33 -6.86
N ASN A 147 3.99 20.07 -7.61
CA ASN A 147 4.04 19.53 -8.97
C ASN A 147 4.80 18.21 -9.11
N MET A 148 4.79 17.38 -8.09
CA MET A 148 5.38 16.06 -8.12
C MET A 148 4.55 15.11 -8.99
N THR A 149 5.20 14.11 -9.56
CA THR A 149 4.51 12.96 -10.16
C THR A 149 4.03 12.04 -9.05
N VAL A 150 2.76 11.66 -9.07
CA VAL A 150 2.17 10.78 -8.07
C VAL A 150 1.79 9.44 -8.70
N SER A 151 2.32 8.35 -8.15
CA SER A 151 1.86 6.99 -8.44
C SER A 151 1.12 6.40 -7.24
N PHE A 152 0.02 5.74 -7.52
CA PHE A 152 -0.82 5.12 -6.48
C PHE A 152 -1.19 3.69 -6.87
N ASP A 153 -0.94 2.74 -5.96
CA ASP A 153 -1.41 1.35 -6.08
C ASP A 153 -2.64 1.16 -5.18
N GLY A 154 -3.80 0.88 -5.76
CA GLY A 154 -5.02 0.60 -5.01
C GLY A 154 -4.84 -0.53 -4.01
N ASN A 155 -4.05 -1.53 -4.34
CA ASN A 155 -3.53 -2.60 -3.48
C ASN A 155 -4.57 -3.16 -2.49
N PHE A 156 -5.79 -3.38 -2.98
CA PHE A 156 -6.92 -3.80 -2.15
C PHE A 156 -6.61 -5.06 -1.34
N ARG A 157 -6.98 -5.02 -0.07
CA ARG A 157 -6.85 -6.16 0.86
C ARG A 157 -8.10 -6.28 1.71
N SER A 158 -8.94 -7.29 1.41
CA SER A 158 -10.18 -7.57 2.16
C SER A 158 -9.96 -7.82 3.66
N ALA A 159 -8.75 -8.14 4.10
CA ALA A 159 -8.39 -8.27 5.51
C ALA A 159 -8.23 -6.93 6.25
N LEU A 160 -8.17 -5.79 5.55
CA LEU A 160 -7.99 -4.47 6.14
C LEU A 160 -9.30 -3.66 6.16
N TRP A 161 -10.03 -3.65 5.07
CA TRP A 161 -11.26 -2.88 4.89
C TRP A 161 -12.20 -3.56 3.91
N THR A 162 -13.46 -3.11 3.87
CA THR A 162 -14.42 -3.62 2.89
C THR A 162 -14.10 -3.04 1.51
N TRP A 163 -14.70 -3.65 0.48
CA TRP A 163 -14.59 -3.15 -0.88
C TRP A 163 -15.09 -1.71 -1.01
N GLU A 164 -16.23 -1.41 -0.44
CA GLU A 164 -16.85 -0.09 -0.45
C GLU A 164 -15.96 0.95 0.24
N GLN A 165 -15.43 0.63 1.42
CA GLN A 165 -14.50 1.53 2.13
C GLN A 165 -13.26 1.80 1.30
N ALA A 166 -12.66 0.76 0.70
CA ALA A 166 -11.49 0.90 -0.15
C ALA A 166 -11.79 1.76 -1.39
N ARG A 167 -12.90 1.50 -2.08
CA ARG A 167 -13.33 2.26 -3.26
C ARG A 167 -13.57 3.73 -2.92
N ASP A 168 -14.33 3.99 -1.86
CA ASP A 168 -14.72 5.34 -1.49
C ASP A 168 -13.51 6.18 -1.07
N PHE A 169 -12.56 5.58 -0.36
CA PHE A 169 -11.30 6.25 -0.02
C PHE A 169 -10.40 6.45 -1.24
N CYS A 170 -10.12 5.38 -1.97
CA CYS A 170 -9.22 5.46 -3.13
C CYS A 170 -9.75 6.40 -4.22
N THR A 171 -11.07 6.51 -4.36
CA THR A 171 -11.71 7.48 -5.27
C THR A 171 -11.33 8.93 -4.93
N GLN A 172 -11.18 9.25 -3.64
CA GLN A 172 -10.73 10.59 -3.20
C GLN A 172 -9.26 10.86 -3.59
N CYS A 173 -8.45 9.80 -3.77
CA CYS A 173 -7.06 9.93 -4.17
C CYS A 173 -6.89 10.24 -5.67
N LEU A 174 -7.79 9.73 -6.53
CA LEU A 174 -7.65 9.79 -7.99
C LEU A 174 -7.41 11.18 -8.59
N PRO A 175 -8.01 12.29 -8.10
CA PRO A 175 -7.73 13.63 -8.62
C PRO A 175 -6.27 14.08 -8.49
N TYR A 176 -5.50 13.42 -7.63
CA TYR A 176 -4.09 13.74 -7.36
C TYR A 176 -3.10 12.79 -8.04
N VAL A 177 -3.59 11.69 -8.64
CA VAL A 177 -2.77 10.59 -9.16
C VAL A 177 -2.47 10.79 -10.64
N ASP A 178 -1.20 10.69 -11.02
CA ASP A 178 -0.75 10.68 -12.41
C ASP A 178 -0.65 9.26 -12.98
N ILE A 179 -0.27 8.29 -12.13
CA ILE A 179 -0.04 6.90 -12.53
C ILE A 179 -0.80 5.99 -11.58
N LEU A 180 -1.78 5.27 -12.09
CA LEU A 180 -2.56 4.31 -11.33
C LEU A 180 -2.05 2.89 -11.57
N LEU A 181 -1.70 2.19 -10.49
CA LEU A 181 -1.27 0.80 -10.53
C LEU A 181 -2.39 -0.12 -10.01
N GLY A 182 -2.93 -0.92 -10.91
CA GLY A 182 -4.12 -1.71 -10.63
C GLY A 182 -5.40 -0.90 -10.77
N ILE A 183 -6.50 -1.59 -11.03
CA ILE A 183 -7.83 -0.98 -11.16
C ILE A 183 -8.76 -1.34 -10.00
N GLU A 184 -8.32 -2.21 -9.09
CA GLU A 184 -9.04 -2.50 -7.86
C GLU A 184 -8.78 -1.37 -6.83
N PRO A 185 -9.79 -0.91 -6.14
CA PRO A 185 -11.19 -1.38 -6.07
C PRO A 185 -12.16 -0.69 -7.05
N TYR A 186 -11.72 -0.16 -8.15
CA TYR A 186 -12.53 0.71 -9.03
C TYR A 186 -13.24 -0.01 -10.17
N HIS A 187 -12.91 -1.22 -10.51
CA HIS A 187 -13.27 -1.88 -11.76
C HIS A 187 -14.78 -2.17 -11.95
N LEU A 188 -15.64 -1.87 -10.98
CA LEU A 188 -17.09 -2.01 -11.09
C LEU A 188 -17.81 -0.71 -11.45
N TRP A 189 -17.13 0.29 -11.89
CA TRP A 189 -17.68 1.63 -12.09
C TRP A 189 -18.67 1.77 -13.26
N LYS A 190 -18.94 0.72 -14.01
CA LYS A 190 -19.92 0.77 -15.09
C LYS A 190 -21.34 1.03 -14.62
N ASP A 191 -21.66 0.64 -13.38
CA ASP A 191 -22.99 0.84 -12.82
C ASP A 191 -22.91 0.88 -11.29
N GLU A 192 -22.85 2.07 -10.71
CA GLU A 192 -22.79 2.27 -9.25
C GLU A 192 -24.04 1.73 -8.54
N SER A 193 -25.11 1.43 -9.26
CA SER A 193 -26.40 0.99 -8.74
C SER A 193 -26.64 -0.51 -8.81
N ASP A 194 -25.87 -1.26 -9.60
CA ASP A 194 -26.13 -2.68 -9.87
C ASP A 194 -25.03 -3.61 -9.38
N HIS A 195 -25.02 -3.85 -8.06
CA HIS A 195 -24.19 -4.88 -7.44
C HIS A 195 -24.48 -6.32 -7.90
N SER A 196 -25.49 -6.52 -8.75
CA SER A 196 -25.89 -7.84 -9.24
C SER A 196 -25.18 -8.26 -10.53
N LYS A 197 -24.50 -7.34 -11.21
CA LYS A 197 -23.82 -7.58 -12.50
C LYS A 197 -22.32 -7.71 -12.35
N GLY A 198 -21.86 -8.69 -11.63
CA GLY A 198 -20.48 -9.08 -11.59
C GLY A 198 -20.39 -10.42 -10.87
N ASP A 199 -19.55 -11.29 -11.35
CA ASP A 199 -19.23 -12.49 -10.60
C ASP A 199 -18.44 -12.08 -9.37
N TRP A 200 -19.03 -12.25 -8.19
CA TRP A 200 -18.39 -11.99 -6.91
C TRP A 200 -17.89 -13.30 -6.31
N LYS A 201 -16.68 -13.31 -5.83
CA LYS A 201 -16.13 -14.39 -5.04
C LYS A 201 -15.66 -13.85 -3.70
N ASP A 202 -16.24 -14.38 -2.61
CA ASP A 202 -15.90 -14.01 -1.24
C ASP A 202 -16.03 -12.50 -0.94
N GLY A 203 -17.01 -11.82 -1.55
CA GLY A 203 -17.24 -10.39 -1.39
C GLY A 203 -16.25 -9.49 -2.17
N VAL A 204 -15.51 -10.08 -3.10
CA VAL A 204 -14.60 -9.35 -4.01
C VAL A 204 -15.05 -9.59 -5.44
N PRO A 205 -15.25 -8.53 -6.25
CA PRO A 205 -15.62 -8.72 -7.65
C PRO A 205 -14.51 -9.42 -8.41
N LEU A 206 -14.91 -10.30 -9.33
CA LEU A 206 -13.97 -10.92 -10.26
C LEU A 206 -13.40 -9.87 -11.21
N GLN A 207 -12.16 -10.08 -11.61
CA GLN A 207 -11.47 -9.14 -12.49
C GLN A 207 -12.16 -9.11 -13.87
N PRO A 208 -12.37 -7.93 -14.47
CA PRO A 208 -12.95 -7.82 -15.79
C PRO A 208 -12.11 -8.55 -16.85
N SER A 209 -12.77 -9.07 -17.89
CA SER A 209 -12.10 -9.60 -19.07
C SER A 209 -11.22 -8.53 -19.74
N TYR A 210 -10.36 -8.93 -20.67
CA TYR A 210 -9.53 -7.95 -21.41
C TYR A 210 -10.36 -6.92 -22.17
N GLU A 211 -11.48 -7.33 -22.74
CA GLU A 211 -12.37 -6.46 -23.51
C GLU A 211 -13.08 -5.45 -22.60
N GLU A 212 -13.51 -5.89 -21.42
CA GLU A 212 -14.11 -5.00 -20.41
C GLU A 212 -13.10 -4.04 -19.79
N GLN A 213 -11.81 -4.37 -19.80
CA GLN A 213 -10.76 -3.51 -19.26
C GLN A 213 -10.59 -2.22 -20.04
N ASP A 214 -10.64 -2.28 -21.37
CA ASP A 214 -10.50 -1.11 -22.24
C ASP A 214 -11.61 -0.10 -21.96
N GLU A 215 -12.83 -0.57 -21.75
CA GLU A 215 -13.94 0.28 -21.37
C GLU A 215 -13.75 0.91 -19.98
N VAL A 216 -13.24 0.15 -19.01
CA VAL A 216 -12.91 0.66 -17.68
C VAL A 216 -11.82 1.72 -17.77
N PHE A 217 -10.76 1.49 -18.54
CA PHE A 217 -9.67 2.47 -18.72
C PHE A 217 -10.15 3.75 -19.38
N GLN A 218 -10.97 3.66 -20.42
CA GLN A 218 -11.57 4.83 -21.07
C GLN A 218 -12.39 5.65 -20.07
N HIS A 219 -13.22 5.00 -19.27
CA HIS A 219 -14.01 5.66 -18.25
C HIS A 219 -13.13 6.41 -17.22
N PHE A 220 -12.00 5.81 -16.80
CA PHE A 220 -11.04 6.47 -15.91
C PHE A 220 -10.42 7.70 -16.56
N VAL A 221 -9.94 7.59 -17.79
CA VAL A 221 -9.31 8.71 -18.51
C VAL A 221 -10.29 9.86 -18.73
N GLU A 222 -11.55 9.57 -19.05
CA GLU A 222 -12.58 10.59 -19.22
C GLU A 222 -12.90 11.31 -17.91
N ARG A 223 -12.99 10.57 -16.80
CA ARG A 223 -13.35 11.13 -15.49
C ARG A 223 -12.17 11.79 -14.77
N TYR A 224 -10.97 11.30 -14.99
CA TYR A 224 -9.74 11.80 -14.35
C TYR A 224 -8.70 12.17 -15.41
N PRO A 225 -8.80 13.34 -16.02
CA PRO A 225 -7.89 13.78 -17.09
C PRO A 225 -6.45 14.03 -16.59
N ASN A 226 -6.22 14.02 -15.29
CA ASN A 226 -4.89 14.07 -14.69
C ASN A 226 -4.13 12.74 -14.81
N LEU A 227 -4.81 11.61 -15.01
CA LEU A 227 -4.18 10.30 -15.18
C LEU A 227 -3.42 10.23 -16.50
N LYS A 228 -2.12 9.97 -16.42
CA LYS A 228 -1.20 9.83 -17.56
C LYS A 228 -0.94 8.37 -17.92
N CYS A 229 -1.06 7.47 -16.94
CA CYS A 229 -0.81 6.05 -17.11
C CYS A 229 -1.69 5.23 -16.16
N ILE A 230 -2.22 4.13 -16.68
CA ILE A 230 -2.88 3.08 -15.88
C ILE A 230 -2.17 1.78 -16.21
N ALA A 231 -1.58 1.13 -15.21
CA ALA A 231 -0.91 -0.15 -15.35
C ALA A 231 -1.59 -1.23 -14.53
N ARG A 232 -1.68 -2.44 -15.07
CA ARG A 232 -2.30 -3.57 -14.40
C ARG A 232 -1.40 -4.80 -14.39
N HIS A 233 -1.39 -5.49 -13.28
CA HIS A 233 -0.78 -6.80 -13.14
C HIS A 233 -1.78 -7.89 -13.55
N VAL A 234 -1.40 -8.75 -14.48
CA VAL A 234 -2.20 -9.92 -14.87
C VAL A 234 -1.42 -11.19 -14.52
N ARG A 235 -2.05 -12.07 -13.73
CA ARG A 235 -1.48 -13.38 -13.40
C ARG A 235 -2.24 -14.46 -14.16
N TYR A 236 -1.54 -15.22 -14.96
CA TYR A 236 -2.07 -16.44 -15.55
C TYR A 236 -1.69 -17.63 -14.66
N ALA A 237 -2.68 -18.37 -14.15
CA ALA A 237 -2.45 -19.67 -13.58
C ALA A 237 -2.51 -20.69 -14.72
N HIS A 238 -1.40 -21.32 -15.04
CA HIS A 238 -1.43 -22.52 -15.88
C HIS A 238 -1.81 -23.71 -14.99
N SER A 239 -2.91 -24.36 -15.34
CA SER A 239 -3.38 -25.61 -14.74
C SER A 239 -2.50 -26.78 -15.15
#